data_3b28388776d451c36f86a0d9203982ae
#
_entry.id   3b28388776d451c36f86a0d9203982ae
#
_cell.length_a   1.000
_cell.length_b   1.000
_cell.length_c   1.000
_cell.angle_alpha   90.00
_cell.angle_beta   90.00
_cell.angle_gamma   90.00
#
_symmetry.space_group_name_H-M   'P 1'
#
loop_
_entity.id
_entity.type
_entity.pdbx_description
1 polymer ?
#
loop_
_entity_poly.entity_id
_entity_poly.type
_entity_poly.pdbx_seq_one_letter_code
_entity_poly.pdbx_strand_id
1 'polypeptide(L)'
;MFSKKVIINLQKKDDTIHIEPLGDIHTGHVGFNEEAYKSRIKDITKDDNRYTMFMGDQLDAINIYDKRYNPDAVVLHDIDAQRQRWQDLTQPLIDKHLTKCEEVKFKQNVYNIKTGEFDKIERTKFVGKKGENPKVFGLLHGNHEYKIRELTKTYLENNFCFQNGFDFH
;
A
#
# COMPACT_ATOMS: atom_id res chain seq x y z
N MET A 1 -4.48 3.04 21.28
CA MET A 1 -3.65 3.69 20.24
C MET A 1 -2.47 2.77 19.99
N PHE A 2 -2.36 2.19 18.82
CA PHE A 2 -1.22 1.34 18.47
C PHE A 2 -0.13 2.26 17.89
N SER A 3 1.08 2.22 18.47
CA SER A 3 2.23 2.92 17.92
C SER A 3 3.17 1.90 17.27
N LYS A 4 3.61 2.16 16.05
CA LYS A 4 4.63 1.37 15.38
C LYS A 4 5.98 2.07 15.51
N LYS A 5 6.99 1.32 15.92
CA LYS A 5 8.38 1.78 15.90
C LYS A 5 9.01 1.40 14.58
N VAL A 6 9.41 2.39 13.80
CA VAL A 6 10.25 2.20 12.61
C VAL A 6 11.70 2.48 13.00
N ILE A 7 12.60 1.56 12.67
CA ILE A 7 14.05 1.71 12.90
C ILE A 7 14.71 1.84 11.54
N ILE A 8 15.43 2.93 11.33
CA ILE A 8 16.20 3.17 10.10
C ILE A 8 17.69 3.08 10.46
N ASN A 9 18.40 2.22 9.76
CA ASN A 9 19.84 2.05 9.92
C ASN A 9 20.58 3.05 9.03
N LEU A 10 21.21 4.06 9.64
CA LEU A 10 22.02 5.03 8.90
C LEU A 10 23.34 4.40 8.47
N GLN A 11 23.76 4.65 7.23
CA GLN A 11 25.03 4.20 6.69
C GLN A 11 26.18 5.09 7.19
N LYS A 12 25.92 6.39 7.39
CA LYS A 12 26.87 7.37 7.91
C LYS A 12 26.19 8.24 8.98
N LYS A 13 26.98 8.80 9.87
CA LYS A 13 26.51 9.62 11.00
C LYS A 13 25.73 10.86 10.55
N ASP A 14 26.11 11.44 9.42
CA ASP A 14 25.54 12.69 8.90
C ASP A 14 24.56 12.47 7.74
N ASP A 15 24.07 11.23 7.55
CA ASP A 15 23.07 10.93 6.51
C ASP A 15 21.74 11.63 6.84
N THR A 16 21.18 12.26 5.84
CA THR A 16 19.83 12.84 5.88
C THR A 16 18.82 11.82 5.38
N ILE A 17 17.74 11.64 6.12
CA ILE A 17 16.62 10.79 5.75
C ILE A 17 15.48 11.67 5.24
N HIS A 18 14.90 11.30 4.12
CA HIS A 18 13.72 11.93 3.54
C HIS A 18 12.53 10.97 3.67
N ILE A 19 11.48 11.40 4.34
CA ILE A 19 10.21 10.67 4.41
C ILE A 19 9.18 11.45 3.59
N GLU A 20 8.70 10.85 2.52
CA GLU A 20 7.73 11.45 1.59
C GLU A 20 6.37 10.75 1.76
N PRO A 21 5.40 11.34 2.46
CA PRO A 21 4.05 10.80 2.52
C PRO A 21 3.37 10.93 1.17
N LEU A 22 2.75 9.85 0.69
CA LEU A 22 2.00 9.79 -0.56
C LEU A 22 0.52 9.51 -0.25
N GLY A 23 -0.33 10.50 -0.42
CA GLY A 23 -1.77 10.41 -0.17
C GLY A 23 -2.57 11.26 -1.14
N ASP A 24 -3.89 11.17 -1.08
CA ASP A 24 -4.84 11.89 -1.96
C ASP A 24 -4.49 11.74 -3.45
N ILE A 25 -4.11 10.54 -3.85
CA ILE A 25 -3.68 10.23 -5.22
C ILE A 25 -4.88 10.19 -6.15
N HIS A 26 -5.99 9.61 -5.69
CA HIS A 26 -7.24 9.49 -6.44
C HIS A 26 -7.03 8.92 -7.85
N THR A 27 -6.33 7.79 -7.95
CA THR A 27 -6.15 7.09 -9.23
C THR A 27 -7.51 6.78 -9.85
N GLY A 28 -7.72 7.22 -11.08
CA GLY A 28 -9.01 7.13 -11.77
C GLY A 28 -9.76 8.45 -11.87
N HIS A 29 -9.40 9.46 -11.08
CA HIS A 29 -9.95 10.80 -11.19
C HIS A 29 -9.25 11.63 -12.28
N VAL A 30 -9.99 12.52 -12.95
CA VAL A 30 -9.43 13.41 -14.00
C VAL A 30 -8.33 14.33 -13.47
N GLY A 31 -8.35 14.68 -12.19
CA GLY A 31 -7.34 15.50 -11.53
C GLY A 31 -6.05 14.76 -11.14
N PHE A 32 -5.99 13.43 -11.32
CA PHE A 32 -4.79 12.66 -11.01
C PHE A 32 -3.63 13.03 -11.94
N ASN A 33 -2.56 13.57 -11.35
CA ASN A 33 -1.33 13.88 -12.09
C ASN A 33 -0.39 12.66 -12.09
N GLU A 34 -0.59 11.77 -13.04
CA GLU A 34 0.16 10.53 -13.17
C GLU A 34 1.67 10.75 -13.36
N GLU A 35 2.06 11.78 -14.13
CA GLU A 35 3.48 12.05 -14.40
C GLU A 35 4.19 12.56 -13.13
N ALA A 36 3.53 13.40 -12.34
CA ALA A 36 4.07 13.81 -11.04
C ALA A 36 4.21 12.63 -10.09
N TYR A 37 3.21 11.72 -10.06
CA TYR A 37 3.27 10.51 -9.25
C TYR A 37 4.44 9.60 -9.66
N LYS A 38 4.58 9.30 -10.96
CA LYS A 38 5.72 8.53 -11.50
C LYS A 38 7.06 9.13 -11.13
N SER A 39 7.17 10.47 -11.21
CA SER A 39 8.41 11.15 -10.83
C SER A 39 8.74 10.92 -9.35
N ARG A 40 7.75 11.02 -8.45
CA ARG A 40 7.95 10.76 -7.01
C ARG A 40 8.33 9.30 -6.74
N ILE A 41 7.64 8.34 -7.34
CA ILE A 41 7.99 6.92 -7.21
C ILE A 41 9.44 6.70 -7.66
N LYS A 42 9.86 7.30 -8.76
CA LYS A 42 11.24 7.22 -9.27
C LYS A 42 12.25 7.82 -8.30
N ASP A 43 11.97 8.99 -7.72
CA ASP A 43 12.87 9.66 -6.78
C ASP A 43 13.06 8.82 -5.51
N ILE A 44 11.97 8.30 -4.93
CA ILE A 44 12.01 7.42 -3.75
C ILE A 44 12.75 6.10 -4.05
N THR A 45 12.55 5.56 -5.24
CA THR A 45 13.18 4.29 -5.64
C THR A 45 14.69 4.42 -5.82
N LYS A 46 15.16 5.56 -6.35
CA LYS A 46 16.58 5.79 -6.67
C LYS A 46 17.43 6.18 -5.48
N ASP A 47 16.91 7.00 -4.58
CA ASP A 47 17.62 7.52 -3.43
C ASP A 47 17.49 6.56 -2.24
N ASP A 48 18.56 5.94 -1.80
CA ASP A 48 18.53 4.95 -0.70
C ASP A 48 18.12 5.56 0.64
N ASN A 49 18.21 6.87 0.81
CA ASN A 49 17.79 7.58 2.02
C ASN A 49 16.35 8.15 1.93
N ARG A 50 15.62 7.88 0.85
CA ARG A 50 14.20 8.24 0.69
C ARG A 50 13.29 7.07 0.99
N TYR A 51 12.24 7.35 1.73
CA TYR A 51 11.24 6.39 2.20
C TYR A 51 9.85 6.98 2.02
N THR A 52 8.84 6.14 2.05
CA THR A 52 7.45 6.60 1.96
C THR A 52 6.52 5.88 2.92
N MET A 53 5.39 6.50 3.14
CA MET A 53 4.20 5.94 3.74
C MET A 53 3.00 6.35 2.87
N PHE A 54 2.16 5.40 2.52
CA PHE A 54 0.92 5.69 1.81
C PHE A 54 -0.12 6.19 2.81
N MET A 55 -0.69 7.37 2.55
CA MET A 55 -1.53 8.10 3.50
C MET A 55 -3.03 7.95 3.25
N GLY A 56 -3.44 6.95 2.47
CA GLY A 56 -4.82 6.73 2.07
C GLY A 56 -5.22 7.48 0.81
N ASP A 57 -6.45 7.23 0.36
CA ASP A 57 -7.06 7.79 -0.85
C ASP A 57 -6.18 7.59 -2.11
N GLN A 58 -5.65 6.37 -2.24
CA GLN A 58 -4.85 5.98 -3.40
C GLN A 58 -5.72 5.81 -4.64
N LEU A 59 -6.97 5.39 -4.44
CA LEU A 59 -7.97 5.22 -5.46
C LEU A 59 -9.05 6.31 -5.33
N ASP A 60 -9.62 6.73 -6.45
CA ASP A 60 -10.80 7.60 -6.41
C ASP A 60 -12.02 6.87 -5.82
N ALA A 61 -12.21 5.62 -6.22
CA ALA A 61 -13.18 4.67 -5.65
C ALA A 61 -14.63 5.18 -5.57
N ILE A 62 -14.94 6.26 -6.30
CA ILE A 62 -16.31 6.79 -6.40
C ILE A 62 -17.06 6.00 -7.47
N ASN A 63 -18.11 5.31 -7.07
CA ASN A 63 -18.96 4.54 -7.98
C ASN A 63 -20.29 5.27 -8.27
N ILE A 64 -21.05 4.75 -9.23
CA ILE A 64 -22.31 5.35 -9.70
C ILE A 64 -23.40 5.51 -8.62
N TYR A 65 -23.26 4.83 -7.48
CA TYR A 65 -24.20 4.94 -6.36
C TYR A 65 -23.75 5.95 -5.29
N ASP A 66 -22.55 6.51 -5.43
CA ASP A 66 -22.07 7.57 -4.53
C ASP A 66 -22.68 8.91 -4.97
N LYS A 67 -23.26 9.67 -4.01
CA LYS A 67 -23.81 11.00 -4.27
C LYS A 67 -22.82 12.01 -4.86
N ARG A 68 -21.52 11.73 -4.73
CA ARG A 68 -20.42 12.55 -5.27
C ARG A 68 -20.07 12.15 -6.71
N TYR A 69 -20.67 11.08 -7.23
CA TYR A 69 -20.34 10.59 -8.56
C TYR A 69 -20.60 11.65 -9.63
N ASN A 70 -19.56 11.99 -10.36
CA ASN A 70 -19.61 12.83 -11.54
C ASN A 70 -18.89 12.09 -12.67
N PRO A 71 -19.62 11.64 -13.72
CA PRO A 71 -18.99 10.87 -14.81
C PRO A 71 -17.89 11.64 -15.53
N ASP A 72 -17.96 12.98 -15.58
CA ASP A 72 -16.96 13.82 -16.23
C ASP A 72 -15.66 13.96 -15.41
N ALA A 73 -15.72 13.60 -14.12
CA ALA A 73 -14.56 13.65 -13.23
C ALA A 73 -13.84 12.31 -13.10
N VAL A 74 -14.39 11.22 -13.66
CA VAL A 74 -13.85 9.87 -13.54
C VAL A 74 -13.31 9.40 -14.89
N VAL A 75 -12.02 9.10 -14.96
CA VAL A 75 -11.35 8.56 -16.16
C VAL A 75 -11.40 7.02 -16.18
N LEU A 76 -11.27 6.39 -15.00
CA LEU A 76 -11.39 4.95 -14.83
C LEU A 76 -12.59 4.65 -13.92
N HIS A 77 -13.70 4.21 -14.52
CA HIS A 77 -14.95 3.95 -13.79
C HIS A 77 -14.93 2.64 -12.98
N ASP A 78 -14.10 1.69 -13.38
CA ASP A 78 -13.94 0.40 -12.72
C ASP A 78 -12.89 0.50 -11.59
N ILE A 79 -13.30 0.14 -10.36
CA ILE A 79 -12.43 0.21 -9.18
C ILE A 79 -11.25 -0.76 -9.29
N ASP A 80 -11.46 -1.94 -9.90
CA ASP A 80 -10.35 -2.88 -10.12
C ASP A 80 -9.36 -2.34 -11.15
N ALA A 81 -9.83 -1.62 -12.17
CA ALA A 81 -8.95 -0.94 -13.13
C ALA A 81 -8.17 0.20 -12.46
N GLN A 82 -8.80 0.99 -11.56
CA GLN A 82 -8.10 2.00 -10.76
C GLN A 82 -7.01 1.35 -9.89
N ARG A 83 -7.35 0.27 -9.20
CA ARG A 83 -6.42 -0.49 -8.36
C ARG A 83 -5.25 -1.02 -9.18
N GLN A 84 -5.51 -1.67 -10.30
CA GLN A 84 -4.46 -2.19 -11.17
C GLN A 84 -3.54 -1.07 -11.66
N ARG A 85 -4.11 0.05 -12.11
CA ARG A 85 -3.33 1.21 -12.54
C ARG A 85 -2.41 1.75 -11.43
N TRP A 86 -2.94 1.92 -10.21
CA TRP A 86 -2.13 2.35 -9.09
C TRP A 86 -1.01 1.36 -8.77
N GLN A 87 -1.31 0.06 -8.77
CA GLN A 87 -0.31 -0.99 -8.56
C GLN A 87 0.80 -0.94 -9.62
N ASP A 88 0.44 -0.84 -10.89
CA ASP A 88 1.40 -0.78 -12.00
C ASP A 88 2.35 0.44 -11.85
N LEU A 89 1.80 1.59 -11.49
CA LEU A 89 2.56 2.82 -11.27
C LEU A 89 3.49 2.73 -10.05
N THR A 90 3.09 1.98 -9.04
CA THR A 90 3.81 1.82 -7.78
C THR A 90 4.82 0.67 -7.82
N GLN A 91 4.67 -0.26 -8.77
CA GLN A 91 5.45 -1.50 -8.86
C GLN A 91 6.98 -1.29 -8.76
N PRO A 92 7.60 -0.28 -9.41
CA PRO A 92 9.05 -0.07 -9.28
C PRO A 92 9.51 0.19 -7.83
N LEU A 93 8.68 0.87 -7.04
CA LEU A 93 8.94 1.11 -5.63
C LEU A 93 8.76 -0.18 -4.80
N ILE A 94 7.73 -0.95 -5.10
CA ILE A 94 7.47 -2.24 -4.45
C ILE A 94 8.61 -3.23 -4.72
N ASP A 95 9.06 -3.31 -5.96
CA ASP A 95 10.21 -4.17 -6.33
C ASP A 95 11.46 -3.77 -5.53
N LYS A 96 11.78 -2.48 -5.48
CA LYS A 96 12.90 -1.98 -4.67
C LYS A 96 12.71 -2.26 -3.18
N HIS A 97 11.49 -2.12 -2.63
CA HIS A 97 11.17 -2.45 -1.25
C HIS A 97 11.44 -3.93 -0.97
N LEU A 98 10.96 -4.83 -1.83
CA LEU A 98 11.11 -6.27 -1.67
C LEU A 98 12.57 -6.74 -1.76
N THR A 99 13.44 -6.05 -2.48
CA THR A 99 14.88 -6.37 -2.45
C THR A 99 15.50 -6.25 -1.06
N LYS A 100 14.90 -5.39 -0.20
CA LYS A 100 15.32 -5.15 1.18
C LYS A 100 14.60 -6.06 2.20
N CYS A 101 13.74 -6.95 1.72
CA CYS A 101 12.94 -7.86 2.55
C CYS A 101 13.38 -9.31 2.34
N GLU A 102 13.08 -10.16 3.31
CA GLU A 102 13.18 -11.61 3.23
C GLU A 102 11.82 -12.25 3.43
N GLU A 103 11.63 -13.39 2.81
CA GLU A 103 10.40 -14.17 2.91
C GLU A 103 10.43 -15.03 4.18
N VAL A 104 9.40 -14.88 5.01
CA VAL A 104 9.26 -15.65 6.26
C VAL A 104 7.95 -16.42 6.25
N LYS A 105 8.03 -17.72 6.45
CA LYS A 105 6.85 -18.58 6.62
C LYS A 105 6.36 -18.57 8.06
N PHE A 106 5.05 -18.52 8.22
CA PHE A 106 4.41 -18.58 9.53
C PHE A 106 3.10 -19.37 9.46
N LYS A 107 2.65 -19.87 10.59
CA LYS A 107 1.37 -20.58 10.70
C LYS A 107 0.31 -19.63 11.24
N GLN A 108 -0.82 -19.56 10.55
CA GLN A 108 -1.99 -18.79 10.96
C GLN A 108 -3.15 -19.74 11.25
N ASN A 109 -3.85 -19.52 12.37
CA ASN A 109 -5.10 -20.21 12.65
C ASN A 109 -6.22 -19.52 11.86
N VAL A 110 -6.91 -20.28 11.00
CA VAL A 110 -8.05 -19.80 10.22
C VAL A 110 -9.27 -20.61 10.58
N TYR A 111 -10.36 -19.92 10.93
CA TYR A 111 -11.62 -20.58 11.26
C TYR A 111 -12.26 -21.19 10.02
N ASN A 112 -12.51 -22.47 10.06
CA ASN A 112 -13.16 -23.21 8.99
C ASN A 112 -14.67 -23.29 9.27
N ILE A 113 -15.46 -22.54 8.50
CA ILE A 113 -16.92 -22.45 8.68
C ILE A 113 -17.60 -23.80 8.46
N LYS A 114 -17.03 -24.71 7.66
CA LYS A 114 -17.62 -26.01 7.36
C LYS A 114 -17.44 -27.03 8.50
N THR A 115 -16.30 -26.97 9.18
CA THR A 115 -15.97 -27.92 10.26
C THR A 115 -16.23 -27.35 11.66
N GLY A 116 -16.32 -26.00 11.77
CA GLY A 116 -16.44 -25.35 13.08
C GLY A 116 -15.11 -25.29 13.87
N GLU A 117 -14.00 -25.65 13.27
CA GLU A 117 -12.68 -25.75 13.91
C GLU A 117 -11.68 -24.75 13.31
N PHE A 118 -10.53 -24.59 13.98
CA PHE A 118 -9.44 -23.78 13.48
C PHE A 118 -8.41 -24.66 12.75
N ASP A 119 -8.23 -24.39 11.46
CA ASP A 119 -7.18 -24.98 10.65
C ASP A 119 -5.89 -24.15 10.77
N LYS A 120 -4.73 -24.83 10.82
CA LYS A 120 -3.41 -24.18 10.74
C LYS A 120 -2.96 -24.12 9.29
N ILE A 121 -3.03 -22.92 8.71
CA ILE A 121 -2.60 -22.69 7.34
C ILE A 121 -1.20 -22.05 7.36
N GLU A 122 -0.26 -22.62 6.59
CA GLU A 122 1.04 -22.01 6.36
C GLU A 122 0.88 -20.82 5.40
N ARG A 123 1.39 -19.67 5.80
CA ARG A 123 1.40 -18.44 5.01
C ARG A 123 2.80 -17.86 4.95
N THR A 124 3.04 -17.06 3.94
CA THR A 124 4.27 -16.32 3.74
C THR A 124 4.03 -14.84 3.94
N LYS A 125 4.99 -14.16 4.57
CA LYS A 125 5.05 -12.69 4.60
C LYS A 125 6.46 -12.22 4.35
N PHE A 126 6.60 -11.00 3.88
CA PHE A 126 7.89 -10.34 3.77
C PHE A 126 8.19 -9.53 5.04
N VAL A 127 9.44 -9.55 5.49
CA VAL A 127 9.94 -8.75 6.60
C VAL A 127 11.28 -8.12 6.20
N GLY A 128 11.60 -6.95 6.74
CA GLY A 128 12.88 -6.30 6.44
C GLY A 128 14.08 -7.17 6.84
N LYS A 129 15.05 -7.35 5.96
CA LYS A 129 16.31 -8.01 6.25
C LYS A 129 17.08 -7.27 7.34
N LYS A 130 17.80 -8.01 8.17
CA LYS A 130 18.63 -7.42 9.22
C LYS A 130 19.64 -6.41 8.63
N GLY A 131 19.60 -5.17 9.10
CA GLY A 131 20.47 -4.09 8.64
C GLY A 131 20.05 -3.39 7.37
N GLU A 132 18.99 -3.85 6.71
CA GLU A 132 18.41 -3.18 5.54
C GLU A 132 17.24 -2.28 5.93
N ASN A 133 16.99 -1.26 5.12
CA ASN A 133 15.88 -0.33 5.30
C ASN A 133 14.86 -0.50 4.17
N PRO A 134 13.72 -1.19 4.41
CA PRO A 134 12.63 -1.25 3.43
C PRO A 134 12.09 0.13 3.09
N LYS A 135 11.71 0.34 1.83
CA LYS A 135 11.32 1.66 1.29
C LYS A 135 9.96 2.18 1.77
N VAL A 136 9.04 1.25 2.08
CA VAL A 136 7.66 1.57 2.45
C VAL A 136 7.44 1.23 3.92
N PHE A 137 6.99 2.19 4.71
CA PHE A 137 6.71 1.99 6.13
C PHE A 137 5.33 1.44 6.42
N GLY A 138 4.38 1.66 5.53
CA GLY A 138 3.02 1.18 5.66
C GLY A 138 2.04 1.92 4.76
N LEU A 139 0.77 1.54 4.89
CA LEU A 139 -0.36 2.17 4.22
C LEU A 139 -1.44 2.48 5.25
N LEU A 140 -1.90 3.73 5.26
CA LEU A 140 -3.07 4.15 6.00
C LEU A 140 -4.33 3.96 5.16
N HIS A 141 -5.43 3.71 5.84
CA HIS A 141 -6.74 3.59 5.20
C HIS A 141 -7.29 4.98 4.85
N GLY A 142 -7.69 5.16 3.60
CA GLY A 142 -8.36 6.37 3.14
C GLY A 142 -9.89 6.29 3.28
N ASN A 143 -10.56 7.42 3.20
CA ASN A 143 -12.02 7.44 3.27
C ASN A 143 -12.68 6.97 1.97
N HIS A 144 -11.97 7.02 0.85
CA HIS A 144 -12.45 6.49 -0.42
C HIS A 144 -12.41 4.95 -0.42
N GLU A 145 -11.29 4.35 -0.03
CA GLU A 145 -11.18 2.90 0.11
C GLU A 145 -12.09 2.34 1.21
N TYR A 146 -12.34 3.11 2.27
CA TYR A 146 -13.27 2.72 3.32
C TYR A 146 -14.66 2.40 2.78
N LYS A 147 -15.14 3.13 1.78
CA LYS A 147 -16.44 2.88 1.14
C LYS A 147 -16.47 1.58 0.35
N ILE A 148 -15.38 1.20 -0.30
CA ILE A 148 -15.27 -0.12 -0.94
C ILE A 148 -15.48 -1.21 0.12
N ARG A 149 -14.83 -1.08 1.27
CA ARG A 149 -14.97 -2.01 2.38
C ARG A 149 -16.41 -2.09 2.89
N GLU A 150 -17.11 -0.96 3.04
CA GLU A 150 -18.51 -0.94 3.48
C GLU A 150 -19.41 -1.74 2.53
N LEU A 151 -19.19 -1.59 1.22
CA LEU A 151 -20.02 -2.21 0.18
C LEU A 151 -19.67 -3.69 -0.03
N THR A 152 -18.38 -4.02 -0.08
CA THR A 152 -17.90 -5.35 -0.50
C THR A 152 -17.47 -6.24 0.67
N LYS A 153 -17.27 -5.66 1.87
CA LYS A 153 -16.64 -6.31 3.04
C LYS A 153 -15.21 -6.78 2.74
N THR A 154 -14.56 -6.22 1.72
CA THR A 154 -13.20 -6.58 1.29
C THR A 154 -12.22 -5.48 1.67
N TYR A 155 -11.06 -5.90 2.16
CA TYR A 155 -9.93 -5.02 2.50
C TYR A 155 -8.88 -5.13 1.39
N LEU A 156 -9.03 -4.37 0.31
CA LEU A 156 -8.12 -4.43 -0.83
C LEU A 156 -6.68 -4.07 -0.44
N GLU A 157 -6.55 -3.01 0.37
CA GLU A 157 -5.25 -2.49 0.81
C GLU A 157 -4.53 -3.45 1.77
N ASN A 158 -5.28 -4.11 2.66
CA ASN A 158 -4.70 -5.08 3.59
C ASN A 158 -4.04 -6.24 2.84
N ASN A 159 -4.72 -6.76 1.81
CA ASN A 159 -4.15 -7.81 0.96
C ASN A 159 -2.89 -7.31 0.23
N PHE A 160 -2.93 -6.10 -0.31
CA PHE A 160 -1.79 -5.49 -0.97
C PHE A 160 -0.60 -5.32 -0.02
N CYS A 161 -0.82 -4.77 1.17
CA CYS A 161 0.21 -4.61 2.20
C CYS A 161 0.80 -5.95 2.63
N PHE A 162 -0.06 -6.94 2.90
CA PHE A 162 0.38 -8.27 3.31
C PHE A 162 1.26 -8.94 2.25
N GLN A 163 0.88 -8.85 0.97
CA GLN A 163 1.63 -9.43 -0.15
C GLN A 163 2.98 -8.76 -0.35
N ASN A 164 3.10 -7.47 -0.02
CA ASN A 164 4.28 -6.65 -0.29
C ASN A 164 5.12 -6.33 0.96
N GLY A 165 4.80 -6.93 2.09
CA GLY A 165 5.67 -6.91 3.29
C GLY A 165 5.71 -5.60 4.06
N PHE A 166 4.66 -4.79 3.99
CA PHE A 166 4.51 -3.61 4.84
C PHE A 166 3.18 -3.60 5.58
N ASP A 167 3.05 -2.76 6.60
CA ASP A 167 1.88 -2.78 7.45
C ASP A 167 0.73 -1.95 6.90
N PHE A 168 -0.47 -2.42 7.19
CA PHE A 168 -1.72 -1.72 6.97
C PHE A 168 -2.23 -1.15 8.31
N HIS A 169 -2.65 0.11 8.30
CA HIS A 169 -3.09 0.86 9.48
C HIS A 169 -4.43 1.56 9.29
#